data_f394a18f2321467ae5db118252500f64
#
_entry.id   f394a18f2321467ae5db118252500f64
#
_cell.length_a   1.000
_cell.length_b   1.000
_cell.length_c   1.000
_cell.angle_alpha   90.00
_cell.angle_beta   90.00
_cell.angle_gamma   90.00
#
_symmetry.space_group_name_H-M   'P 1'
#
loop_
_entity.id
_entity.type
_entity.pdbx_description
1 polymer ?
#
loop_
_entity_poly.entity_id
_entity_poly.type
_entity_poly.pdbx_seq_one_letter_code
_entity_poly.pdbx_strand_id
1 'polypeptide(L)'
;VNSDVITPTTISVRPQSYIGANNVQPSIVNNTVVYCAARGGHIRELGYSWQASGFVTGDLSLRAAHLFDNYEISDMCYSKSPQPLLWFVSSTGYLLCLTYVPDQQVGAWSWHDTDGTFESCTTVAEGAEDRLYVIVKRTIGGVTKRYVERMASRQVTELKNCFHVDSGLTFDGTNTGATTVTVTGGTTWGPGEVLTIGASSPIFQFPATTDVGDAIVVTASNGEQYRLKILSTASNTVATANVDRTLATSLRGVATATWAFARDSVSGLTHLAGKTVSILADGAVMPQATVTAGGVVTLQRPCVLVHVGLPYESDLQTMPISMNVDGLGQGRFKNVNKAWIRVFKSSGIFIGPDEDRLVEVKQRTTEPYGTPPSLKTDELDVDLTPSWKASGQIYMRQADPLPLTVVGMTLEVVLGG
;
A
#
# COMPACT_ATOMS: atom_id res chain seq x y z
N VAL A 1 28.82 -27.69 -21.75
CA VAL A 1 29.15 -27.59 -23.18
C VAL A 1 30.51 -26.91 -23.28
N ASN A 2 31.50 -27.55 -23.91
CA ASN A 2 32.87 -27.04 -24.00
C ASN A 2 33.13 -26.31 -25.33
N SER A 3 32.11 -26.00 -26.10
CA SER A 3 32.17 -25.33 -27.38
C SER A 3 30.88 -24.58 -27.68
N ASP A 4 30.95 -23.55 -28.52
CA ASP A 4 29.77 -22.76 -28.94
C ASP A 4 28.80 -23.59 -29.80
N VAL A 5 29.25 -24.74 -30.30
CA VAL A 5 28.43 -25.64 -31.13
C VAL A 5 28.16 -26.94 -30.34
N ILE A 6 26.91 -27.28 -30.20
CA ILE A 6 26.47 -28.54 -29.57
C ILE A 6 26.57 -29.66 -30.61
N THR A 7 27.51 -30.57 -30.41
CA THR A 7 27.67 -31.79 -31.22
C THR A 7 27.71 -33.01 -30.29
N PRO A 8 27.49 -34.22 -30.79
CA PRO A 8 27.61 -35.44 -30.00
C PRO A 8 28.96 -35.61 -29.27
N THR A 9 30.02 -34.98 -29.78
CA THR A 9 31.38 -35.07 -29.18
C THR A 9 31.67 -33.90 -28.23
N THR A 10 30.91 -32.81 -28.25
CA THR A 10 31.13 -31.63 -27.40
C THR A 10 30.13 -31.55 -26.24
N ILE A 11 29.06 -32.36 -26.28
CA ILE A 11 28.04 -32.38 -25.21
C ILE A 11 28.55 -33.24 -24.06
N SER A 12 28.48 -32.69 -22.86
CA SER A 12 28.71 -33.41 -21.61
C SER A 12 27.57 -33.11 -20.65
N VAL A 13 26.85 -34.13 -20.23
CA VAL A 13 25.74 -34.01 -19.26
C VAL A 13 26.20 -34.57 -17.94
N ARG A 14 26.25 -33.73 -16.91
CA ARG A 14 26.60 -34.15 -15.54
C ARG A 14 25.50 -33.70 -14.59
N PRO A 15 24.96 -34.58 -13.74
CA PRO A 15 24.01 -34.20 -12.71
C PRO A 15 24.68 -33.23 -11.72
N GLN A 16 24.02 -32.15 -11.41
CA GLN A 16 24.47 -31.15 -10.41
C GLN A 16 23.64 -31.25 -9.13
N SER A 17 22.39 -31.69 -9.21
CA SER A 17 21.49 -31.88 -8.09
C SER A 17 20.47 -32.96 -8.42
N TYR A 18 20.02 -33.71 -7.40
CA TYR A 18 18.97 -34.74 -7.52
C TYR A 18 17.61 -34.24 -6.99
N ILE A 19 17.48 -32.96 -6.61
CA ILE A 19 16.27 -32.41 -5.98
C ILE A 19 15.15 -32.27 -7.01
N GLY A 20 15.49 -31.91 -8.23
CA GLY A 20 14.53 -31.66 -9.30
C GLY A 20 13.74 -30.35 -9.10
N ALA A 21 13.05 -29.91 -10.13
CA ALA A 21 12.17 -28.76 -10.12
C ALA A 21 10.73 -29.17 -10.44
N ASN A 22 9.74 -28.43 -9.91
CA ASN A 22 8.35 -28.59 -10.28
C ASN A 22 8.05 -27.88 -11.62
N ASN A 23 6.77 -27.80 -12.01
CA ASN A 23 6.33 -27.18 -13.27
C ASN A 23 6.13 -25.65 -13.17
N VAL A 24 6.82 -24.97 -12.27
CA VAL A 24 6.80 -23.49 -12.16
C VAL A 24 8.02 -22.92 -12.89
N GLN A 25 7.82 -21.88 -13.69
CA GLN A 25 8.89 -21.26 -14.46
C GLN A 25 9.97 -20.68 -13.51
N PRO A 26 11.23 -21.16 -13.56
CA PRO A 26 12.31 -20.60 -12.75
C PRO A 26 12.62 -19.14 -13.10
N SER A 27 13.14 -18.39 -12.14
CA SER A 27 13.60 -17.01 -12.33
C SER A 27 15.10 -16.89 -12.13
N ILE A 28 15.75 -16.05 -12.94
CA ILE A 28 17.18 -15.74 -12.81
C ILE A 28 17.30 -14.47 -11.98
N VAL A 29 18.00 -14.54 -10.87
CA VAL A 29 18.35 -13.41 -10.01
C VAL A 29 19.86 -13.30 -9.97
N ASN A 30 20.40 -12.23 -10.58
CA ASN A 30 21.84 -12.08 -10.82
C ASN A 30 22.43 -13.33 -11.52
N ASN A 31 23.34 -14.03 -10.88
CA ASN A 31 23.97 -15.24 -11.40
C ASN A 31 23.38 -16.54 -10.80
N THR A 32 22.24 -16.45 -10.15
CA THR A 32 21.59 -17.57 -9.45
C THR A 32 20.24 -17.85 -10.07
N VAL A 33 19.90 -19.11 -10.25
CA VAL A 33 18.56 -19.55 -10.66
C VAL A 33 17.74 -19.89 -9.42
N VAL A 34 16.62 -19.21 -9.24
CA VAL A 34 15.65 -19.53 -8.18
C VAL A 34 14.54 -20.38 -8.78
N TYR A 35 14.23 -21.50 -8.13
CA TYR A 35 13.26 -22.47 -8.61
C TYR A 35 12.51 -23.14 -7.46
N CYS A 36 11.33 -23.68 -7.76
CA CYS A 36 10.55 -24.48 -6.82
C CYS A 36 10.99 -25.94 -6.91
N ALA A 37 11.27 -26.56 -5.78
CA ALA A 37 11.67 -27.98 -5.71
C ALA A 37 10.53 -28.88 -6.20
N ALA A 38 10.89 -30.03 -6.77
CA ALA A 38 9.93 -31.01 -7.30
C ALA A 38 9.01 -31.61 -6.22
N ARG A 39 9.41 -31.56 -4.96
CA ARG A 39 8.64 -32.08 -3.81
C ARG A 39 8.67 -31.08 -2.67
N GLY A 40 7.52 -30.91 -2.00
CA GLY A 40 7.39 -30.12 -0.77
C GLY A 40 7.35 -28.61 -0.97
N GLY A 41 7.19 -28.12 -2.21
CA GLY A 41 6.96 -26.68 -2.48
C GLY A 41 8.10 -25.73 -2.08
N HIS A 42 9.22 -26.25 -1.59
CA HIS A 42 10.35 -25.44 -1.10
C HIS A 42 11.03 -24.67 -2.22
N ILE A 43 11.43 -23.46 -1.92
CA ILE A 43 12.14 -22.58 -2.85
C ILE A 43 13.64 -22.78 -2.70
N ARG A 44 14.29 -23.03 -3.83
CA ARG A 44 15.71 -23.28 -3.88
C ARG A 44 16.42 -22.36 -4.85
N GLU A 45 17.69 -22.18 -4.59
CA GLU A 45 18.61 -21.51 -5.50
C GLU A 45 19.59 -22.52 -6.11
N LEU A 46 20.04 -22.23 -7.31
CA LEU A 46 21.11 -22.94 -8.00
C LEU A 46 22.13 -21.91 -8.45
N GLY A 47 23.30 -21.91 -7.85
CA GLY A 47 24.39 -20.98 -8.14
C GLY A 47 25.70 -21.71 -8.36
N TYR A 48 26.60 -21.12 -9.14
CA TYR A 48 27.94 -21.66 -9.33
C TYR A 48 28.82 -21.40 -8.10
N SER A 49 29.46 -22.45 -7.58
CA SER A 49 30.42 -22.34 -6.48
C SER A 49 31.82 -22.67 -6.98
N TRP A 50 32.75 -21.74 -6.81
CA TRP A 50 34.15 -21.95 -7.12
C TRP A 50 34.78 -23.04 -6.25
N GLN A 51 34.39 -23.12 -4.98
CA GLN A 51 34.90 -24.10 -4.03
C GLN A 51 34.49 -25.52 -4.43
N ALA A 52 33.28 -25.69 -4.92
CA ALA A 52 32.76 -26.96 -5.40
C ALA A 52 33.12 -27.27 -6.86
N SER A 53 33.69 -26.28 -7.58
CA SER A 53 33.90 -26.33 -9.04
C SER A 53 32.67 -26.79 -9.83
N GLY A 54 31.50 -26.38 -9.38
CA GLY A 54 30.22 -26.80 -9.93
C GLY A 54 29.02 -25.99 -9.40
N PHE A 55 27.84 -26.37 -9.83
CA PHE A 55 26.63 -25.77 -9.32
C PHE A 55 26.21 -26.42 -8.01
N VAL A 56 25.88 -25.59 -7.03
CA VAL A 56 25.34 -26.00 -5.73
C VAL A 56 23.94 -25.46 -5.55
N THR A 57 23.12 -26.18 -4.79
CA THR A 57 21.75 -25.77 -4.48
C THR A 57 21.62 -25.45 -3.01
N GLY A 58 21.05 -24.27 -2.70
CA GLY A 58 20.68 -23.83 -1.37
C GLY A 58 19.17 -23.86 -1.17
N ASP A 59 18.72 -23.94 0.08
CA ASP A 59 17.31 -23.84 0.45
C ASP A 59 17.01 -22.44 0.99
N LEU A 60 16.22 -21.65 0.26
CA LEU A 60 15.84 -20.29 0.64
C LEU A 60 14.64 -20.27 1.60
N SER A 61 13.87 -21.35 1.67
CA SER A 61 12.66 -21.48 2.50
C SER A 61 12.94 -22.05 3.90
N LEU A 62 14.16 -22.50 4.17
CA LEU A 62 14.53 -23.22 5.41
C LEU A 62 14.10 -22.47 6.70
N ARG A 63 14.25 -21.15 6.74
CA ARG A 63 13.88 -20.32 7.91
C ARG A 63 12.41 -19.96 7.98
N ALA A 64 11.66 -20.24 6.93
CA ALA A 64 10.24 -19.96 6.79
C ALA A 64 9.44 -21.21 6.40
N ALA A 65 9.86 -22.38 6.88
CA ALA A 65 9.29 -23.69 6.53
C ALA A 65 7.75 -23.72 6.72
N HIS A 66 7.23 -23.03 7.72
CA HIS A 66 5.79 -22.91 7.98
C HIS A 66 4.97 -22.34 6.83
N LEU A 67 5.60 -21.63 5.88
CA LEU A 67 4.94 -21.09 4.68
C LEU A 67 4.91 -22.10 3.52
N PHE A 68 5.71 -23.18 3.63
CA PHE A 68 5.93 -24.13 2.53
C PHE A 68 5.57 -25.56 2.87
N ASP A 69 5.67 -25.96 4.15
CA ASP A 69 5.40 -27.33 4.58
C ASP A 69 3.94 -27.70 4.29
N ASN A 70 3.75 -28.78 3.51
CA ASN A 70 2.45 -29.28 3.03
C ASN A 70 1.74 -28.38 2.01
N TYR A 71 2.41 -27.39 1.45
CA TYR A 71 1.86 -26.49 0.42
C TYR A 71 2.68 -26.60 -0.87
N GLU A 72 2.06 -26.21 -1.98
CA GLU A 72 2.71 -26.14 -3.28
C GLU A 72 2.73 -24.69 -3.77
N ILE A 73 3.72 -24.38 -4.61
CA ILE A 73 3.77 -23.12 -5.33
C ILE A 73 3.25 -23.38 -6.75
N SER A 74 2.28 -22.57 -7.17
CA SER A 74 1.64 -22.69 -8.47
C SER A 74 2.22 -21.74 -9.52
N ASP A 75 2.76 -20.60 -9.10
CA ASP A 75 3.32 -19.58 -9.99
C ASP A 75 4.37 -18.74 -9.27
N MET A 76 5.30 -18.13 -10.04
CA MET A 76 6.29 -17.20 -9.50
C MET A 76 6.73 -16.17 -10.53
N CYS A 77 7.06 -14.96 -10.04
CA CYS A 77 7.63 -13.89 -10.87
C CYS A 77 8.66 -13.05 -10.09
N TYR A 78 9.45 -12.25 -10.79
CA TYR A 78 10.54 -11.47 -10.21
C TYR A 78 10.45 -10.00 -10.59
N SER A 79 10.35 -9.12 -9.57
CA SER A 79 10.50 -7.67 -9.67
C SER A 79 11.94 -7.29 -9.38
N LYS A 80 12.60 -6.55 -10.27
CA LYS A 80 13.99 -6.09 -10.10
C LYS A 80 14.08 -4.72 -9.44
N SER A 81 13.15 -3.84 -9.81
CA SER A 81 13.15 -2.43 -9.42
C SER A 81 11.82 -2.04 -8.76
N PRO A 82 11.83 -1.22 -7.69
CA PRO A 82 12.99 -0.61 -7.00
C PRO A 82 13.69 -1.56 -6.01
N GLN A 83 13.05 -2.64 -5.60
CA GLN A 83 13.63 -3.66 -4.74
C GLN A 83 13.57 -5.02 -5.43
N PRO A 84 14.58 -5.89 -5.26
CA PRO A 84 14.58 -7.24 -5.80
C PRO A 84 13.63 -8.13 -4.97
N LEU A 85 12.43 -8.37 -5.53
CA LEU A 85 11.35 -9.11 -4.89
C LEU A 85 10.95 -10.29 -5.76
N LEU A 86 10.99 -11.48 -5.19
CA LEU A 86 10.44 -12.69 -5.79
C LEU A 86 9.05 -12.94 -5.20
N TRP A 87 8.06 -13.09 -6.06
CA TRP A 87 6.68 -13.34 -5.69
C TRP A 87 6.30 -14.77 -6.02
N PHE A 88 5.55 -15.40 -5.13
CA PHE A 88 5.12 -16.80 -5.26
C PHE A 88 3.66 -16.94 -4.89
N VAL A 89 2.89 -17.62 -5.73
CA VAL A 89 1.50 -17.96 -5.44
C VAL A 89 1.46 -19.32 -4.77
N SER A 90 0.98 -19.36 -3.52
CA SER A 90 0.83 -20.60 -2.76
C SER A 90 -0.50 -21.30 -3.05
N SER A 91 -0.54 -22.61 -2.95
CA SER A 91 -1.78 -23.42 -3.01
C SER A 91 -2.78 -23.09 -1.90
N THR A 92 -2.34 -22.39 -0.86
CA THR A 92 -3.25 -21.82 0.17
C THR A 92 -4.05 -20.62 -0.32
N GLY A 93 -3.70 -20.05 -1.48
CA GLY A 93 -4.25 -18.82 -2.00
C GLY A 93 -3.56 -17.55 -1.48
N TYR A 94 -2.50 -17.69 -0.70
CA TYR A 94 -1.65 -16.58 -0.27
C TYR A 94 -0.62 -16.21 -1.34
N LEU A 95 -0.18 -14.97 -1.30
CA LEU A 95 0.94 -14.47 -2.10
C LEU A 95 2.15 -14.31 -1.17
N LEU A 96 3.20 -15.11 -1.41
CA LEU A 96 4.44 -15.02 -0.65
C LEU A 96 5.41 -14.10 -1.36
N CYS A 97 6.24 -13.40 -0.61
CA CYS A 97 7.26 -12.53 -1.14
C CYS A 97 8.61 -12.80 -0.47
N LEU A 98 9.64 -12.93 -1.27
CA LEU A 98 11.02 -13.00 -0.83
C LEU A 98 11.78 -11.77 -1.30
N THR A 99 12.23 -10.94 -0.36
CA THR A 99 13.28 -9.96 -0.65
C THR A 99 14.60 -10.72 -0.72
N TYR A 100 15.27 -10.68 -1.88
CA TYR A 100 16.45 -11.52 -2.09
C TYR A 100 17.59 -10.75 -2.75
N VAL A 101 18.66 -10.51 -1.96
CA VAL A 101 19.91 -9.88 -2.41
C VAL A 101 21.07 -10.77 -1.98
N PRO A 102 21.41 -11.80 -2.79
CA PRO A 102 22.42 -12.80 -2.42
C PRO A 102 23.79 -12.20 -2.13
N ASP A 103 24.21 -11.22 -2.90
CA ASP A 103 25.51 -10.54 -2.75
C ASP A 103 25.66 -9.84 -1.39
N GLN A 104 24.56 -9.45 -0.77
CA GLN A 104 24.52 -8.79 0.55
C GLN A 104 24.02 -9.73 1.65
N GLN A 105 23.79 -11.00 1.35
CA GLN A 105 23.22 -11.99 2.27
C GLN A 105 21.89 -11.58 2.88
N VAL A 106 21.09 -10.80 2.13
CA VAL A 106 19.75 -10.40 2.52
C VAL A 106 18.73 -11.38 1.94
N GLY A 107 17.96 -12.00 2.83
CA GLY A 107 16.84 -12.86 2.49
C GLY A 107 15.76 -12.73 3.56
N ALA A 108 14.57 -12.22 3.20
CA ALA A 108 13.45 -12.06 4.12
C ALA A 108 12.15 -12.46 3.45
N TRP A 109 11.38 -13.33 4.12
CA TRP A 109 10.06 -13.76 3.68
C TRP A 109 8.96 -12.89 4.29
N SER A 110 7.97 -12.58 3.51
CA SER A 110 6.67 -12.05 3.93
C SER A 110 5.55 -12.78 3.21
N TRP A 111 4.35 -12.73 3.75
CA TRP A 111 3.15 -13.29 3.14
C TRP A 111 2.04 -12.25 3.11
N HIS A 112 1.17 -12.38 2.14
CA HIS A 112 0.06 -11.46 1.89
C HIS A 112 -1.19 -12.26 1.64
N ASP A 113 -2.28 -11.83 2.22
CA ASP A 113 -3.62 -12.34 2.00
C ASP A 113 -4.52 -11.29 1.35
N THR A 114 -5.70 -11.68 1.00
CA THR A 114 -6.74 -10.81 0.44
C THR A 114 -8.11 -11.46 0.70
N ASP A 115 -9.19 -10.69 0.57
CA ASP A 115 -10.56 -11.24 0.55
C ASP A 115 -10.80 -11.99 -0.77
N GLY A 116 -10.15 -13.14 -0.90
CA GLY A 116 -10.11 -13.99 -2.09
C GLY A 116 -8.92 -14.93 -2.07
N THR A 117 -8.51 -15.40 -3.24
CA THR A 117 -7.32 -16.25 -3.41
C THR A 117 -6.52 -15.80 -4.61
N PHE A 118 -5.20 -15.70 -4.47
CA PHE A 118 -4.29 -15.47 -5.58
C PHE A 118 -4.18 -16.74 -6.43
N GLU A 119 -4.24 -16.62 -7.76
CA GLU A 119 -4.18 -17.75 -8.69
C GLU A 119 -2.96 -17.67 -9.63
N SER A 120 -2.46 -16.48 -9.95
CA SER A 120 -1.29 -16.26 -10.81
C SER A 120 -0.66 -14.92 -10.54
N CYS A 121 0.63 -14.78 -10.86
CA CYS A 121 1.36 -13.52 -10.73
C CYS A 121 2.30 -13.29 -11.91
N THR A 122 2.52 -12.02 -12.25
CA THR A 122 3.54 -11.61 -13.21
C THR A 122 4.03 -10.21 -12.90
N THR A 123 5.19 -9.83 -13.44
CA THR A 123 5.73 -8.48 -13.29
C THR A 123 5.85 -7.81 -14.64
N VAL A 124 5.49 -6.53 -14.70
CA VAL A 124 5.54 -5.70 -15.90
C VAL A 124 6.34 -4.44 -15.60
N ALA A 125 7.30 -4.11 -16.46
CA ALA A 125 8.07 -2.87 -16.33
C ALA A 125 7.19 -1.67 -16.70
N GLU A 126 6.94 -0.79 -15.72
CA GLU A 126 6.18 0.45 -15.89
C GLU A 126 7.00 1.64 -15.38
N GLY A 127 7.48 2.46 -16.30
CA GLY A 127 8.35 3.58 -15.96
C GLY A 127 9.65 3.13 -15.28
N ALA A 128 9.85 3.51 -14.03
CA ALA A 128 11.04 3.17 -13.25
C ALA A 128 10.85 1.95 -12.31
N GLU A 129 9.68 1.32 -12.35
CA GLU A 129 9.33 0.22 -11.44
C GLU A 129 8.86 -1.01 -12.21
N ASP A 130 9.14 -2.19 -11.66
CA ASP A 130 8.49 -3.43 -12.06
C ASP A 130 7.22 -3.61 -11.21
N ARG A 131 6.07 -3.48 -11.85
CA ARG A 131 4.76 -3.61 -11.20
C ARG A 131 4.34 -5.06 -11.14
N LEU A 132 3.90 -5.49 -9.97
CA LEU A 132 3.27 -6.78 -9.79
C LEU A 132 1.82 -6.73 -10.28
N TYR A 133 1.47 -7.69 -11.13
CA TYR A 133 0.10 -8.01 -11.52
C TYR A 133 -0.25 -9.38 -11.01
N VAL A 134 -1.45 -9.53 -10.50
CA VAL A 134 -1.97 -10.79 -9.95
C VAL A 134 -3.37 -11.07 -10.49
N ILE A 135 -3.70 -12.34 -10.63
CA ILE A 135 -5.08 -12.77 -10.82
C ILE A 135 -5.61 -13.19 -9.45
N VAL A 136 -6.67 -12.50 -9.02
CA VAL A 136 -7.36 -12.79 -7.76
C VAL A 136 -8.75 -13.33 -8.03
N LYS A 137 -9.05 -14.47 -7.43
CA LYS A 137 -10.38 -15.05 -7.43
C LYS A 137 -11.15 -14.58 -6.19
N ARG A 138 -12.26 -13.88 -6.39
CA ARG A 138 -13.12 -13.31 -5.34
C ARG A 138 -14.55 -13.83 -5.46
N THR A 139 -15.24 -13.94 -4.32
CA THR A 139 -16.69 -14.24 -4.30
C THR A 139 -17.45 -12.97 -3.96
N ILE A 140 -18.24 -12.49 -4.92
CA ILE A 140 -19.01 -11.25 -4.81
C ILE A 140 -20.48 -11.58 -5.04
N GLY A 141 -21.33 -11.31 -4.03
CA GLY A 141 -22.75 -11.64 -4.10
C GLY A 141 -23.03 -13.14 -4.35
N GLY A 142 -22.18 -14.03 -3.84
CA GLY A 142 -22.27 -15.49 -4.05
C GLY A 142 -21.73 -15.97 -5.40
N VAL A 143 -21.24 -15.08 -6.26
CA VAL A 143 -20.69 -15.44 -7.58
C VAL A 143 -19.17 -15.33 -7.58
N THR A 144 -18.49 -16.38 -8.03
CA THR A 144 -17.04 -16.36 -8.21
C THR A 144 -16.66 -15.54 -9.45
N LYS A 145 -15.77 -14.58 -9.24
CA LYS A 145 -15.20 -13.72 -10.31
C LYS A 145 -13.68 -13.69 -10.18
N ARG A 146 -13.01 -13.45 -11.29
CA ARG A 146 -11.55 -13.24 -11.36
C ARG A 146 -11.25 -11.82 -11.77
N TYR A 147 -10.32 -11.19 -11.07
CA TYR A 147 -9.86 -9.84 -11.35
C TYR A 147 -8.37 -9.86 -11.64
N VAL A 148 -7.96 -9.05 -12.60
CA VAL A 148 -6.55 -8.69 -12.76
C VAL A 148 -6.32 -7.46 -11.89
N GLU A 149 -5.50 -7.61 -10.88
CA GLU A 149 -5.19 -6.54 -9.94
C GLU A 149 -3.71 -6.17 -10.04
N ARG A 150 -3.41 -4.88 -9.89
CA ARG A 150 -2.05 -4.34 -9.97
C ARG A 150 -1.65 -3.77 -8.63
N MET A 151 -0.47 -4.13 -8.13
CA MET A 151 0.08 -3.55 -6.92
C MET A 151 0.42 -2.07 -7.15
N ALA A 152 -0.05 -1.20 -6.26
CA ALA A 152 0.26 0.22 -6.30
C ALA A 152 1.73 0.51 -5.99
N SER A 153 2.22 1.68 -6.41
CA SER A 153 3.57 2.13 -6.04
C SER A 153 3.68 2.39 -4.55
N ARG A 154 4.80 1.95 -3.98
CA ARG A 154 5.20 2.35 -2.64
C ARG A 154 6.12 3.58 -2.63
N GLN A 155 6.53 4.06 -3.81
CA GLN A 155 7.33 5.27 -3.96
C GLN A 155 6.43 6.50 -4.08
N VAL A 156 5.99 7.00 -2.93
CA VAL A 156 5.14 8.18 -2.84
C VAL A 156 5.89 9.34 -2.18
N THR A 157 5.56 10.57 -2.60
CA THR A 157 6.13 11.80 -2.05
C THR A 157 5.15 12.55 -1.16
N GLU A 158 3.85 12.38 -1.42
CA GLU A 158 2.78 13.05 -0.70
C GLU A 158 1.78 12.02 -0.16
N LEU A 159 1.29 12.25 1.04
CA LEU A 159 0.36 11.33 1.72
C LEU A 159 -0.93 11.10 0.93
N LYS A 160 -1.43 12.13 0.25
CA LYS A 160 -2.65 12.02 -0.56
C LYS A 160 -2.56 11.03 -1.72
N ASN A 161 -1.34 10.71 -2.18
CA ASN A 161 -1.08 9.78 -3.29
C ASN A 161 -0.83 8.34 -2.81
N CYS A 162 -0.87 8.09 -1.50
CA CYS A 162 -0.68 6.76 -0.94
C CYS A 162 -1.90 5.87 -1.23
N PHE A 163 -1.66 4.71 -1.82
CA PHE A 163 -2.72 3.74 -2.10
C PHE A 163 -2.45 2.47 -1.28
N HIS A 164 -2.91 2.47 -0.03
CA HIS A 164 -2.75 1.36 0.92
C HIS A 164 -4.13 0.76 1.27
N VAL A 165 -4.83 0.32 0.24
CA VAL A 165 -6.10 -0.42 0.33
C VAL A 165 -6.06 -1.60 -0.63
N ASP A 166 -6.79 -2.68 -0.33
CA ASP A 166 -6.87 -3.85 -1.21
C ASP A 166 -8.11 -3.76 -2.11
N SER A 167 -8.02 -4.30 -3.34
CA SER A 167 -9.12 -4.30 -4.33
C SER A 167 -9.75 -2.92 -4.55
N GLY A 168 -8.96 -1.87 -4.41
CA GLY A 168 -9.46 -0.50 -4.34
C GLY A 168 -9.53 0.22 -5.67
N LEU A 169 -10.22 1.36 -5.64
CA LEU A 169 -10.29 2.33 -6.72
C LEU A 169 -9.89 3.72 -6.23
N THR A 170 -9.46 4.55 -7.18
CA THR A 170 -9.15 5.96 -6.96
C THR A 170 -10.18 6.82 -7.69
N PHE A 171 -10.78 7.77 -6.97
CA PHE A 171 -11.44 8.92 -7.57
C PHE A 171 -10.45 10.09 -7.55
N ASP A 172 -10.21 10.71 -8.70
CA ASP A 172 -9.44 11.94 -8.84
C ASP A 172 -10.27 12.95 -9.62
N GLY A 173 -10.71 14.00 -8.93
CA GLY A 173 -11.50 15.08 -9.51
C GLY A 173 -10.66 16.21 -10.09
N THR A 174 -9.33 16.08 -10.15
CA THR A 174 -8.46 17.12 -10.70
C THR A 174 -8.72 17.31 -12.18
N ASN A 175 -8.97 18.56 -12.59
CA ASN A 175 -9.10 18.88 -14.01
C ASN A 175 -7.74 18.74 -14.71
N THR A 176 -7.68 17.83 -15.68
CA THR A 176 -6.51 17.62 -16.54
C THR A 176 -6.74 18.11 -17.97
N GLY A 177 -7.95 18.62 -18.26
CA GLY A 177 -8.36 19.09 -19.57
C GLY A 177 -8.26 20.60 -19.75
N ALA A 178 -8.74 21.07 -20.89
CA ALA A 178 -8.80 22.49 -21.25
C ALA A 178 -10.03 23.21 -20.65
N THR A 179 -10.92 22.51 -19.96
CA THR A 179 -12.11 23.11 -19.35
C THR A 179 -11.72 24.11 -18.29
N THR A 180 -12.23 25.34 -18.40
CA THR A 180 -12.03 26.40 -17.42
C THR A 180 -13.28 26.64 -16.60
N VAL A 181 -13.09 27.09 -15.35
CA VAL A 181 -14.18 27.62 -14.53
C VAL A 181 -13.93 29.08 -14.22
N THR A 182 -15.04 29.86 -14.16
CA THR A 182 -15.02 31.27 -13.83
C THR A 182 -15.98 31.52 -12.68
N VAL A 183 -15.52 32.19 -11.63
CA VAL A 183 -16.34 32.52 -10.46
C VAL A 183 -16.77 34.00 -10.58
N THR A 184 -18.08 34.24 -10.54
CA THR A 184 -18.69 35.59 -10.74
C THR A 184 -19.77 35.84 -9.69
N GLY A 185 -20.36 37.06 -9.73
CA GLY A 185 -21.52 37.41 -8.92
C GLY A 185 -21.23 37.84 -7.49
N GLY A 186 -19.96 37.94 -7.11
CA GLY A 186 -19.58 38.35 -5.75
C GLY A 186 -19.51 39.88 -5.58
N THR A 187 -19.91 40.34 -4.41
CA THR A 187 -19.70 41.71 -3.93
C THR A 187 -18.58 41.72 -2.88
N THR A 188 -18.71 40.89 -1.86
CA THR A 188 -17.72 40.74 -0.79
C THR A 188 -16.75 39.61 -1.08
N TRP A 189 -17.17 38.63 -1.92
CA TRP A 189 -16.43 37.43 -2.28
C TRP A 189 -16.08 36.55 -1.09
N GLY A 190 -16.84 36.68 -0.01
CA GLY A 190 -16.59 36.02 1.26
C GLY A 190 -17.58 34.88 1.57
N PRO A 191 -17.36 34.20 2.70
CA PRO A 191 -18.28 33.17 3.18
C PRO A 191 -19.69 33.70 3.36
N GLY A 192 -20.69 32.88 3.00
CA GLY A 192 -22.11 33.25 3.09
C GLY A 192 -22.67 33.97 1.87
N GLU A 193 -21.84 34.48 0.97
CA GLU A 193 -22.29 35.07 -0.30
C GLU A 193 -22.48 33.95 -1.34
N VAL A 194 -23.58 34.06 -2.12
CA VAL A 194 -23.86 33.14 -3.21
C VAL A 194 -23.12 33.62 -4.46
N LEU A 195 -22.16 32.84 -4.90
CA LEU A 195 -21.36 33.05 -6.11
C LEU A 195 -21.89 32.18 -7.25
N THR A 196 -21.61 32.60 -8.48
CA THR A 196 -21.91 31.79 -9.67
C THR A 196 -20.64 31.21 -10.24
N ILE A 197 -20.64 29.89 -10.49
CA ILE A 197 -19.58 29.17 -11.20
C ILE A 197 -20.06 28.93 -12.62
N GLY A 198 -19.35 29.48 -13.61
CA GLY A 198 -19.53 29.18 -15.03
C GLY A 198 -18.39 28.30 -15.55
N ALA A 199 -18.72 27.22 -16.21
CA ALA A 199 -17.72 26.32 -16.84
C ALA A 199 -17.75 26.47 -18.36
N SER A 200 -16.59 26.39 -19.01
CA SER A 200 -16.48 26.48 -20.47
C SER A 200 -16.99 25.23 -21.21
N SER A 201 -17.17 24.12 -20.49
CA SER A 201 -17.74 22.86 -21.00
C SER A 201 -18.64 22.24 -19.93
N PRO A 202 -19.53 21.30 -20.27
CA PRO A 202 -20.39 20.62 -19.31
C PRO A 202 -19.59 19.86 -18.23
N ILE A 203 -19.79 20.23 -16.96
CA ILE A 203 -19.19 19.57 -15.80
C ILE A 203 -20.23 19.23 -14.73
N PHE A 204 -21.41 19.87 -14.76
CA PHE A 204 -22.45 19.64 -13.78
C PHE A 204 -23.53 18.69 -14.30
N GLN A 205 -24.13 17.93 -13.40
CA GLN A 205 -25.27 17.07 -13.67
C GLN A 205 -26.56 17.94 -13.63
N PHE A 206 -27.21 18.08 -14.77
CA PHE A 206 -28.46 18.84 -14.91
C PHE A 206 -29.42 18.11 -15.88
N PRO A 207 -30.71 18.00 -15.58
CA PRO A 207 -31.46 18.54 -14.44
C PRO A 207 -31.33 17.77 -13.12
N ALA A 208 -30.48 16.73 -13.04
CA ALA A 208 -30.21 16.05 -11.78
C ALA A 208 -29.55 17.01 -10.79
N THR A 209 -29.86 16.84 -9.51
CA THR A 209 -29.28 17.65 -8.42
C THR A 209 -28.22 16.91 -7.62
N THR A 210 -27.61 15.88 -8.23
CA THR A 210 -26.62 15.01 -7.59
C THR A 210 -25.32 15.71 -7.19
N ASP A 211 -25.00 16.85 -7.83
CA ASP A 211 -23.82 17.65 -7.51
C ASP A 211 -24.07 18.66 -6.37
N VAL A 212 -25.31 18.79 -5.88
CA VAL A 212 -25.61 19.67 -4.75
C VAL A 212 -25.03 19.09 -3.47
N GLY A 213 -24.19 19.89 -2.80
CA GLY A 213 -23.44 19.43 -1.64
C GLY A 213 -21.96 19.14 -1.93
N ASP A 214 -21.64 18.77 -3.16
CA ASP A 214 -20.27 18.67 -3.69
C ASP A 214 -19.58 20.05 -3.74
N ALA A 215 -18.33 20.09 -4.16
CA ALA A 215 -17.62 21.36 -4.27
C ALA A 215 -16.71 21.43 -5.51
N ILE A 216 -16.52 22.63 -6.02
CA ILE A 216 -15.43 22.96 -6.94
C ILE A 216 -14.30 23.57 -6.11
N VAL A 217 -13.10 23.02 -6.26
CA VAL A 217 -11.87 23.56 -5.65
C VAL A 217 -11.10 24.32 -6.73
N VAL A 218 -10.89 25.62 -6.54
CA VAL A 218 -10.07 26.44 -7.44
C VAL A 218 -8.76 26.79 -6.76
N THR A 219 -7.67 26.77 -7.51
CA THR A 219 -6.34 27.05 -6.98
C THR A 219 -5.85 28.39 -7.55
N ALA A 220 -5.49 29.32 -6.68
CA ALA A 220 -4.90 30.60 -7.06
C ALA A 220 -3.44 30.45 -7.46
N SER A 221 -2.86 31.47 -8.10
CA SER A 221 -1.49 31.49 -8.58
C SER A 221 -0.43 31.34 -7.47
N ASN A 222 -0.79 31.67 -6.23
CA ASN A 222 0.05 31.47 -5.04
C ASN A 222 -0.05 30.05 -4.44
N GLY A 223 -0.82 29.13 -5.07
CA GLY A 223 -1.05 27.78 -4.60
C GLY A 223 -2.17 27.60 -3.58
N GLU A 224 -2.79 28.71 -3.13
CA GLU A 224 -3.94 28.62 -2.21
C GLU A 224 -5.17 28.04 -2.89
N GLN A 225 -5.84 27.13 -2.18
CA GLN A 225 -7.07 26.48 -2.65
C GLN A 225 -8.29 27.10 -1.99
N TYR A 226 -9.33 27.31 -2.77
CA TYR A 226 -10.62 27.82 -2.35
C TYR A 226 -11.70 26.81 -2.71
N ARG A 227 -12.49 26.43 -1.72
CA ARG A 227 -13.55 25.45 -1.88
C ARG A 227 -14.90 26.15 -2.06
N LEU A 228 -15.53 25.92 -3.18
CA LEU A 228 -16.85 26.47 -3.53
C LEU A 228 -17.88 25.33 -3.42
N LYS A 229 -18.63 25.29 -2.32
CA LYS A 229 -19.69 24.30 -2.09
C LYS A 229 -20.89 24.60 -2.99
N ILE A 230 -21.28 23.63 -3.81
CA ILE A 230 -22.40 23.76 -4.77
C ILE A 230 -23.74 23.78 -4.02
N LEU A 231 -24.53 24.80 -4.26
CA LEU A 231 -25.85 24.98 -3.69
C LEU A 231 -26.97 24.58 -4.66
N SER A 232 -26.78 24.87 -5.95
CA SER A 232 -27.71 24.46 -7.00
C SER A 232 -26.98 24.40 -8.35
N THR A 233 -27.55 23.65 -9.29
CA THR A 233 -27.14 23.62 -10.68
C THR A 233 -28.23 24.27 -11.55
N ALA A 234 -27.88 25.28 -12.32
CA ALA A 234 -28.79 25.97 -13.23
C ALA A 234 -28.73 25.40 -14.65
N SER A 235 -27.60 24.83 -15.01
CA SER A 235 -27.37 24.08 -16.27
C SER A 235 -26.19 23.13 -16.09
N ASN A 236 -25.85 22.38 -17.14
CA ASN A 236 -24.65 21.54 -17.14
C ASN A 236 -23.33 22.33 -17.13
N THR A 237 -23.38 23.66 -17.31
CA THR A 237 -22.20 24.55 -17.27
C THR A 237 -22.31 25.64 -16.20
N VAL A 238 -23.42 25.78 -15.50
CA VAL A 238 -23.62 26.86 -14.52
C VAL A 238 -24.17 26.30 -13.21
N ALA A 239 -23.50 26.65 -12.11
CA ALA A 239 -23.92 26.34 -10.75
C ALA A 239 -23.81 27.58 -9.85
N THR A 240 -24.54 27.56 -8.72
CA THR A 240 -24.36 28.52 -7.63
C THR A 240 -23.61 27.83 -6.48
N ALA A 241 -22.76 28.58 -5.79
CA ALA A 241 -21.96 28.04 -4.72
C ALA A 241 -21.64 29.06 -3.64
N ASN A 242 -21.30 28.57 -2.43
CA ASN A 242 -20.70 29.36 -1.36
C ASN A 242 -19.21 29.02 -1.25
N VAL A 243 -18.40 30.05 -1.06
CA VAL A 243 -16.95 29.86 -0.83
C VAL A 243 -16.68 29.72 0.67
N ASP A 244 -15.65 28.92 1.04
CA ASP A 244 -15.24 28.66 2.41
C ASP A 244 -14.51 29.83 3.08
N ARG A 245 -13.87 30.69 2.29
CA ARG A 245 -13.14 31.90 2.70
C ARG A 245 -13.13 32.94 1.57
N THR A 246 -12.75 34.17 1.89
CA THR A 246 -12.74 35.26 0.89
C THR A 246 -11.89 34.88 -0.32
N LEU A 247 -12.52 34.82 -1.50
CA LEU A 247 -11.89 34.43 -2.75
C LEU A 247 -10.80 35.42 -3.16
N ALA A 248 -9.63 34.90 -3.55
CA ALA A 248 -8.50 35.72 -4.02
C ALA A 248 -8.93 36.59 -5.24
N THR A 249 -8.39 37.80 -5.30
CA THR A 249 -8.70 38.77 -6.38
C THR A 249 -8.34 38.21 -7.76
N SER A 250 -7.28 37.39 -7.85
CA SER A 250 -6.83 36.74 -9.08
C SER A 250 -7.82 35.72 -9.67
N LEU A 251 -8.81 35.28 -8.88
CA LEU A 251 -9.83 34.29 -9.30
C LEU A 251 -11.21 34.94 -9.59
N ARG A 252 -11.39 36.21 -9.25
CA ARG A 252 -12.68 36.88 -9.37
C ARG A 252 -12.93 37.30 -10.82
N GLY A 253 -13.92 36.66 -11.46
CA GLY A 253 -14.27 36.91 -12.87
C GLY A 253 -13.20 36.43 -13.86
N VAL A 254 -12.20 35.68 -13.42
CA VAL A 254 -11.10 35.18 -14.24
C VAL A 254 -11.28 33.68 -14.49
N ALA A 255 -11.22 33.30 -15.76
CA ALA A 255 -11.27 31.88 -16.14
C ALA A 255 -9.96 31.15 -15.70
N THR A 256 -10.09 30.05 -14.96
CA THR A 256 -8.97 29.23 -14.54
C THR A 256 -9.16 27.76 -14.97
N ALA A 257 -8.09 27.11 -15.46
CA ALA A 257 -8.04 25.68 -15.71
C ALA A 257 -7.53 24.90 -14.49
N THR A 258 -7.00 25.60 -13.47
CA THR A 258 -6.47 24.99 -12.24
C THR A 258 -7.62 24.83 -11.23
N TRP A 259 -8.41 23.80 -11.44
CA TRP A 259 -9.55 23.47 -10.59
C TRP A 259 -9.72 21.95 -10.47
N ALA A 260 -10.50 21.54 -9.48
CA ALA A 260 -10.85 20.15 -9.24
C ALA A 260 -12.31 20.03 -8.79
N PHE A 261 -12.94 18.91 -9.11
CA PHE A 261 -14.26 18.55 -8.60
C PHE A 261 -14.08 17.73 -7.31
N ALA A 262 -14.58 18.24 -6.20
CA ALA A 262 -14.58 17.50 -4.93
C ALA A 262 -15.96 16.88 -4.71
N ARG A 263 -16.03 15.56 -4.57
CA ARG A 263 -17.27 14.82 -4.37
C ARG A 263 -17.41 14.32 -2.94
N ASP A 264 -18.65 14.27 -2.46
CA ASP A 264 -19.03 13.68 -1.17
C ASP A 264 -19.34 12.19 -1.27
N SER A 265 -19.26 11.62 -2.46
CA SER A 265 -19.48 10.20 -2.71
C SER A 265 -18.58 9.66 -3.82
N VAL A 266 -18.22 8.39 -3.70
CA VAL A 266 -17.44 7.65 -4.70
C VAL A 266 -18.25 6.48 -5.20
N SER A 267 -18.39 6.36 -6.52
CA SER A 267 -19.12 5.30 -7.21
C SER A 267 -18.17 4.34 -7.96
N GLY A 268 -18.73 3.30 -8.56
CA GLY A 268 -17.95 2.30 -9.31
C GLY A 268 -17.46 1.12 -8.48
N LEU A 269 -17.80 1.07 -7.19
CA LEU A 269 -17.36 0.06 -6.23
C LEU A 269 -18.29 -1.18 -6.19
N THR A 270 -18.93 -1.54 -7.31
CA THR A 270 -19.87 -2.67 -7.35
C THR A 270 -19.22 -4.00 -6.98
N HIS A 271 -17.91 -4.14 -7.19
CA HIS A 271 -17.13 -5.32 -6.79
C HIS A 271 -16.91 -5.40 -5.27
N LEU A 272 -17.18 -4.32 -4.53
CA LEU A 272 -17.10 -4.23 -3.07
C LEU A 272 -18.48 -4.05 -2.41
N ALA A 273 -19.57 -4.24 -3.14
CA ALA A 273 -20.93 -4.06 -2.61
C ALA A 273 -21.15 -4.86 -1.32
N GLY A 274 -21.62 -4.18 -0.26
CA GLY A 274 -21.84 -4.75 1.06
C GLY A 274 -20.59 -4.93 1.93
N LYS A 275 -19.40 -4.64 1.41
CA LYS A 275 -18.15 -4.69 2.18
C LYS A 275 -17.91 -3.38 2.92
N THR A 276 -17.23 -3.49 4.07
CA THR A 276 -16.68 -2.33 4.77
C THR A 276 -15.34 -1.98 4.13
N VAL A 277 -15.13 -0.70 3.81
CA VAL A 277 -13.94 -0.21 3.11
C VAL A 277 -13.20 0.83 3.94
N SER A 278 -11.88 0.85 3.79
CA SER A 278 -11.02 1.93 4.26
C SER A 278 -10.93 3.04 3.22
N ILE A 279 -10.82 4.29 3.69
CA ILE A 279 -10.89 5.48 2.85
C ILE A 279 -9.73 6.42 3.22
N LEU A 280 -8.91 6.75 2.22
CA LEU A 280 -7.95 7.84 2.30
C LEU A 280 -8.41 8.97 1.37
N ALA A 281 -8.80 10.12 1.92
CA ALA A 281 -9.36 11.22 1.16
C ALA A 281 -8.59 12.52 1.39
N ASP A 282 -8.06 13.11 0.31
CA ASP A 282 -7.17 14.28 0.32
C ASP A 282 -5.98 14.09 1.32
N GLY A 283 -5.50 12.86 1.48
CA GLY A 283 -4.41 12.49 2.40
C GLY A 283 -4.83 12.30 3.87
N ALA A 284 -6.11 12.37 4.18
CA ALA A 284 -6.62 12.09 5.52
C ALA A 284 -7.38 10.76 5.56
N VAL A 285 -7.12 9.98 6.60
CA VAL A 285 -7.90 8.76 6.89
C VAL A 285 -9.31 9.17 7.30
N MET A 286 -10.31 8.60 6.67
CA MET A 286 -11.71 8.75 7.05
C MET A 286 -12.21 7.49 7.77
N PRO A 287 -13.26 7.60 8.58
CA PRO A 287 -13.91 6.43 9.14
C PRO A 287 -14.31 5.43 8.04
N GLN A 288 -14.16 4.17 8.35
CA GLN A 288 -14.62 3.10 7.47
C GLN A 288 -16.11 3.23 7.19
N ALA A 289 -16.52 2.87 5.98
CA ALA A 289 -17.90 2.93 5.54
C ALA A 289 -18.27 1.66 4.76
N THR A 290 -19.57 1.33 4.73
CA THR A 290 -20.06 0.18 3.97
C THR A 290 -20.48 0.63 2.57
N VAL A 291 -19.99 -0.07 1.55
CA VAL A 291 -20.37 0.17 0.15
C VAL A 291 -21.81 -0.28 -0.07
N THR A 292 -22.63 0.59 -0.64
CA THR A 292 -24.04 0.27 -0.96
C THR A 292 -24.14 -0.83 -2.02
N ALA A 293 -25.32 -1.42 -2.18
CA ALA A 293 -25.60 -2.40 -3.25
C ALA A 293 -25.35 -1.84 -4.66
N GLY A 294 -25.50 -0.53 -4.83
CA GLY A 294 -25.19 0.20 -6.09
C GLY A 294 -23.69 0.48 -6.29
N GLY A 295 -22.82 0.07 -5.39
CA GLY A 295 -21.38 0.31 -5.49
C GLY A 295 -20.99 1.77 -5.19
N VAL A 296 -21.64 2.39 -4.24
CA VAL A 296 -21.38 3.78 -3.82
C VAL A 296 -21.02 3.83 -2.35
N VAL A 297 -20.04 4.65 -2.01
CA VAL A 297 -19.70 5.02 -0.63
C VAL A 297 -19.84 6.52 -0.45
N THR A 298 -20.40 6.95 0.68
CA THR A 298 -20.55 8.37 1.02
C THR A 298 -19.44 8.79 1.96
N LEU A 299 -18.87 9.97 1.71
CA LEU A 299 -17.80 10.58 2.48
C LEU A 299 -18.36 11.56 3.50
N GLN A 300 -17.61 11.86 4.55
CA GLN A 300 -18.02 12.87 5.54
C GLN A 300 -17.99 14.31 5.01
N ARG A 301 -17.19 14.54 3.97
CA ARG A 301 -17.04 15.83 3.29
C ARG A 301 -16.65 15.61 1.83
N PRO A 302 -16.94 16.56 0.94
CA PRO A 302 -16.44 16.49 -0.43
C PRO A 302 -14.89 16.47 -0.47
N CYS A 303 -14.31 15.56 -1.27
CA CYS A 303 -12.86 15.41 -1.44
C CYS A 303 -12.50 15.32 -2.91
N VAL A 304 -11.29 15.77 -3.25
CA VAL A 304 -10.77 15.81 -4.63
C VAL A 304 -10.13 14.48 -5.00
N LEU A 305 -9.27 13.96 -4.13
CA LEU A 305 -8.56 12.70 -4.37
C LEU A 305 -8.93 11.70 -3.29
N VAL A 306 -9.52 10.58 -3.68
CA VAL A 306 -10.03 9.58 -2.75
C VAL A 306 -9.60 8.19 -3.19
N HIS A 307 -8.93 7.47 -2.30
CA HIS A 307 -8.63 6.06 -2.44
C HIS A 307 -9.56 5.26 -1.54
N VAL A 308 -10.28 4.30 -2.11
CA VAL A 308 -11.26 3.46 -1.40
C VAL A 308 -11.01 2.01 -1.74
N GLY A 309 -10.96 1.15 -0.74
CA GLY A 309 -10.81 -0.30 -0.94
C GLY A 309 -10.95 -1.08 0.36
N LEU A 310 -10.75 -2.38 0.29
CA LEU A 310 -10.77 -3.23 1.46
C LEU A 310 -9.65 -2.84 2.44
N PRO A 311 -9.92 -2.83 3.75
CA PRO A 311 -8.88 -2.70 4.75
C PRO A 311 -7.98 -3.94 4.74
N TYR A 312 -6.71 -3.75 5.08
CA TYR A 312 -5.80 -4.82 5.45
C TYR A 312 -4.93 -4.36 6.61
N GLU A 313 -4.40 -5.29 7.36
CA GLU A 313 -3.47 -5.05 8.44
C GLU A 313 -2.08 -5.50 8.03
N SER A 314 -1.07 -4.70 8.38
CA SER A 314 0.33 -5.08 8.19
C SER A 314 0.98 -5.25 9.55
N ASP A 315 1.38 -6.48 9.84
CA ASP A 315 1.88 -6.88 11.14
C ASP A 315 3.37 -7.20 11.10
N LEU A 316 4.08 -6.78 12.12
CA LEU A 316 5.44 -7.14 12.39
C LEU A 316 5.61 -7.50 13.87
N GLN A 317 6.05 -8.73 14.13
CA GLN A 317 6.44 -9.16 15.45
C GLN A 317 7.94 -9.42 15.50
N THR A 318 8.61 -8.85 16.51
CA THR A 318 10.05 -9.11 16.69
C THR A 318 10.31 -10.54 17.14
N MET A 319 11.52 -11.01 16.89
CA MET A 319 11.98 -12.25 17.50
C MET A 319 12.08 -12.10 19.02
N PRO A 320 11.99 -13.20 19.79
CA PRO A 320 12.24 -13.16 21.22
C PRO A 320 13.62 -12.56 21.53
N ILE A 321 13.64 -11.64 22.50
CA ILE A 321 14.89 -11.00 22.91
C ILE A 321 15.75 -12.03 23.65
N SER A 322 16.93 -12.31 23.09
CA SER A 322 17.96 -13.11 23.72
C SER A 322 19.10 -12.20 24.18
N MET A 323 19.33 -12.16 25.48
CA MET A 323 20.41 -11.37 26.08
C MET A 323 21.36 -12.33 26.79
N ASN A 324 22.64 -12.22 26.52
CA ASN A 324 23.65 -13.00 27.23
C ASN A 324 24.15 -12.20 28.44
N VAL A 325 23.35 -12.21 29.50
CA VAL A 325 23.73 -11.62 30.79
C VAL A 325 23.92 -12.76 31.77
N ASP A 326 25.14 -12.96 32.24
CA ASP A 326 25.53 -13.98 33.22
C ASP A 326 25.05 -15.43 32.87
N GLY A 327 24.95 -15.74 31.57
CA GLY A 327 24.54 -17.06 31.10
C GLY A 327 23.07 -17.44 31.26
N LEU A 328 22.21 -16.52 31.73
CA LEU A 328 20.81 -16.81 32.10
C LEU A 328 19.75 -16.04 31.34
N GLY A 329 20.11 -15.38 30.22
CA GLY A 329 19.24 -14.38 29.58
C GLY A 329 17.96 -14.89 28.92
N GLN A 330 17.91 -16.15 28.46
CA GLN A 330 16.77 -16.60 27.65
C GLN A 330 15.50 -16.91 28.48
N GLY A 331 15.62 -17.49 29.64
CA GLY A 331 14.47 -17.92 30.48
C GLY A 331 13.90 -16.84 31.38
N ARG A 332 14.56 -15.70 31.55
CA ARG A 332 14.09 -14.63 32.45
C ARG A 332 12.94 -13.84 31.85
N PHE A 333 12.04 -13.42 32.71
CA PHE A 333 11.00 -12.47 32.34
C PHE A 333 11.64 -11.14 31.93
N LYS A 334 11.13 -10.55 30.88
CA LYS A 334 11.56 -9.27 30.34
C LYS A 334 10.36 -8.34 30.25
N ASN A 335 10.60 -7.07 30.51
CA ASN A 335 9.66 -6.01 30.22
C ASN A 335 10.36 -5.00 29.31
N VAL A 336 9.69 -4.61 28.24
CA VAL A 336 10.15 -3.53 27.38
C VAL A 336 9.39 -2.28 27.81
N ASN A 337 10.12 -1.30 28.37
CA ASN A 337 9.51 -0.06 28.84
C ASN A 337 9.33 0.94 27.70
N LYS A 338 10.30 0.98 26.78
CA LYS A 338 10.39 2.02 25.76
C LYS A 338 10.94 1.47 24.46
N ALA A 339 10.44 1.99 23.35
CA ALA A 339 10.95 1.72 22.02
C ALA A 339 11.27 3.04 21.29
N TRP A 340 12.46 3.11 20.68
CA TRP A 340 12.81 4.12 19.71
C TRP A 340 12.73 3.51 18.33
N ILE A 341 11.79 3.99 17.51
CA ILE A 341 11.51 3.44 16.19
C ILE A 341 11.95 4.43 15.14
N ARG A 342 12.95 4.08 14.35
CA ARG A 342 13.35 4.86 13.20
C ARG A 342 12.46 4.53 12.01
N VAL A 343 11.75 5.54 11.51
CA VAL A 343 10.82 5.42 10.39
C VAL A 343 11.26 6.25 9.19
N PHE A 344 10.83 5.84 8.01
CA PHE A 344 11.07 6.57 6.75
C PHE A 344 9.76 6.77 6.02
N LYS A 345 9.39 8.03 5.73
CA LYS A 345 8.15 8.41 5.02
C LYS A 345 6.91 7.66 5.52
N SER A 346 6.70 7.63 6.82
CA SER A 346 5.66 6.84 7.48
C SER A 346 4.60 7.71 8.15
N SER A 347 3.41 7.17 8.30
CA SER A 347 2.31 7.75 9.07
C SER A 347 1.44 6.63 9.64
N GLY A 348 0.93 6.81 10.88
CA GLY A 348 0.06 5.83 11.54
C GLY A 348 0.81 4.55 11.95
N ILE A 349 1.17 4.40 13.22
CA ILE A 349 1.82 3.19 13.73
C ILE A 349 1.14 2.83 15.04
N PHE A 350 0.78 1.56 15.18
CA PHE A 350 0.38 0.97 16.45
C PHE A 350 1.50 0.04 16.93
N ILE A 351 1.86 0.15 18.20
CA ILE A 351 2.93 -0.66 18.80
C ILE A 351 2.56 -1.08 20.20
N GLY A 352 2.95 -2.28 20.58
CA GLY A 352 2.69 -2.82 21.92
C GLY A 352 3.49 -4.09 22.22
N PRO A 353 3.33 -4.65 23.42
CA PRO A 353 3.97 -5.90 23.82
C PRO A 353 3.30 -7.14 23.17
N ASP A 354 2.14 -7.00 22.61
CA ASP A 354 1.36 -8.02 21.86
C ASP A 354 0.26 -7.33 21.05
N GLU A 355 -0.46 -8.11 20.23
CA GLU A 355 -1.50 -7.60 19.34
C GLU A 355 -2.73 -7.04 20.05
N ASP A 356 -3.00 -7.47 21.28
CA ASP A 356 -4.16 -7.04 22.07
C ASP A 356 -3.92 -5.71 22.80
N ARG A 357 -2.67 -5.26 22.92
CA ARG A 357 -2.27 -4.09 23.71
C ARG A 357 -1.43 -3.12 22.91
N LEU A 358 -1.98 -2.70 21.80
CA LEU A 358 -1.36 -1.73 20.91
C LEU A 358 -1.70 -0.30 21.34
N VAL A 359 -0.73 0.60 21.23
CA VAL A 359 -0.88 2.03 21.47
C VAL A 359 -0.57 2.75 20.15
N GLU A 360 -1.43 3.68 19.77
CA GLU A 360 -1.20 4.54 18.61
C GLU A 360 -0.06 5.51 18.90
N VAL A 361 0.91 5.56 18.00
CA VAL A 361 2.00 6.54 18.04
C VAL A 361 1.53 7.82 17.37
N LYS A 362 1.25 8.85 18.18
CA LYS A 362 0.79 10.15 17.69
C LYS A 362 1.88 10.85 16.88
N GLN A 363 1.59 11.13 15.63
CA GLN A 363 2.56 11.71 14.70
C GLN A 363 2.29 13.19 14.35
N ARG A 364 1.07 13.68 14.59
CA ARG A 364 0.72 15.09 14.37
C ARG A 364 1.43 15.97 15.40
N THR A 365 2.15 16.99 14.93
CA THR A 365 2.89 17.92 15.78
C THR A 365 2.55 19.38 15.53
N THR A 366 2.69 19.84 14.28
CA THR A 366 2.65 21.27 13.91
C THR A 366 1.70 21.57 12.75
N GLU A 367 1.11 20.56 12.15
CA GLU A 367 0.24 20.72 11.00
C GLU A 367 -1.04 21.51 11.38
N PRO A 368 -1.47 22.46 10.55
CA PRO A 368 -2.70 23.20 10.76
C PRO A 368 -3.93 22.29 10.90
N TYR A 369 -4.92 22.75 11.66
CA TYR A 369 -6.19 22.01 11.80
C TYR A 369 -6.84 21.80 10.44
N GLY A 370 -7.30 20.58 10.15
CA GLY A 370 -7.93 20.21 8.89
C GLY A 370 -6.97 19.81 7.76
N THR A 371 -5.65 19.89 7.99
CA THR A 371 -4.67 19.31 7.06
C THR A 371 -4.25 17.92 7.50
N PRO A 372 -3.93 16.99 6.57
CA PRO A 372 -3.39 15.69 6.93
C PRO A 372 -2.00 15.83 7.59
N PRO A 373 -1.61 14.88 8.47
CA PRO A 373 -0.24 14.87 9.01
C PRO A 373 0.78 14.65 7.89
N SER A 374 1.97 15.21 8.04
CA SER A 374 3.06 14.98 7.10
C SER A 374 3.68 13.60 7.30
N LEU A 375 4.23 13.03 6.21
CA LEU A 375 5.02 11.79 6.31
C LEU A 375 6.27 12.04 7.16
N LYS A 376 6.46 11.21 8.19
CA LYS A 376 7.61 11.29 9.10
C LYS A 376 8.80 10.50 8.57
N THR A 377 9.97 11.12 8.64
CA THR A 377 11.27 10.45 8.51
C THR A 377 12.07 10.88 9.73
N ASP A 378 11.93 10.13 10.81
CA ASP A 378 12.43 10.52 12.13
C ASP A 378 12.58 9.28 13.04
N GLU A 379 13.07 9.50 14.24
CA GLU A 379 13.06 8.53 15.32
C GLU A 379 11.90 8.86 16.28
N LEU A 380 10.98 7.91 16.41
CA LEU A 380 9.80 8.03 17.25
C LEU A 380 10.06 7.37 18.60
N ASP A 381 9.83 8.09 19.66
CA ASP A 381 9.98 7.69 21.05
C ASP A 381 8.61 7.25 21.59
N VAL A 382 8.49 6.00 22.05
CA VAL A 382 7.22 5.40 22.47
C VAL A 382 7.38 4.67 23.78
N ASP A 383 6.63 5.10 24.80
CA ASP A 383 6.48 4.36 26.05
C ASP A 383 5.48 3.21 25.88
N LEU A 384 5.89 2.00 26.25
CA LEU A 384 5.11 0.80 26.07
C LEU A 384 4.38 0.39 27.33
N THR A 385 3.21 -0.21 27.17
CA THR A 385 2.47 -0.81 28.30
C THR A 385 3.29 -1.94 28.92
N PRO A 386 3.56 -1.92 30.24
CA PRO A 386 4.35 -2.95 30.89
C PRO A 386 3.80 -4.35 30.69
N SER A 387 4.66 -5.27 30.31
CA SER A 387 4.30 -6.67 30.08
C SER A 387 5.48 -7.60 30.33
N TRP A 388 5.43 -8.27 31.48
CA TRP A 388 6.46 -9.23 31.84
C TRP A 388 6.24 -10.57 31.14
N LYS A 389 7.07 -10.86 30.12
CA LYS A 389 7.06 -12.11 29.36
C LYS A 389 8.49 -12.67 29.18
N ALA A 390 8.62 -13.97 29.10
CA ALA A 390 9.92 -14.59 28.84
C ALA A 390 10.47 -14.20 27.44
N SER A 391 9.60 -13.97 26.46
CA SER A 391 10.00 -13.58 25.10
C SER A 391 10.47 -12.13 24.98
N GLY A 392 9.82 -11.18 25.68
CA GLY A 392 10.10 -9.75 25.55
C GLY A 392 9.87 -9.19 24.14
N GLN A 393 9.01 -9.81 23.36
CA GLN A 393 8.71 -9.42 21.98
C GLN A 393 7.92 -8.12 21.92
N ILE A 394 8.04 -7.43 20.79
CA ILE A 394 7.26 -6.25 20.42
C ILE A 394 6.46 -6.57 19.18
N TYR A 395 5.23 -6.07 19.16
CA TYR A 395 4.29 -6.17 18.05
C TYR A 395 4.03 -4.78 17.50
N MET A 396 4.08 -4.64 16.18
CA MET A 396 3.74 -3.42 15.46
C MET A 396 2.67 -3.74 14.43
N ARG A 397 1.68 -2.85 14.31
CA ARG A 397 0.58 -2.95 13.34
C ARG A 397 0.36 -1.63 12.62
N GLN A 398 0.11 -1.72 11.32
CA GLN A 398 -0.51 -0.66 10.55
C GLN A 398 -1.87 -1.16 10.07
N ALA A 399 -2.94 -0.52 10.55
CA ALA A 399 -4.32 -0.84 10.19
C ALA A 399 -4.99 0.25 9.34
N ASP A 400 -4.39 1.44 9.30
CA ASP A 400 -4.87 2.54 8.48
C ASP A 400 -4.32 2.47 7.05
N PRO A 401 -5.00 3.04 6.05
CA PRO A 401 -4.52 3.07 4.66
C PRO A 401 -3.34 4.05 4.47
N LEU A 402 -2.31 3.91 5.29
CA LEU A 402 -1.15 4.80 5.39
C LEU A 402 0.17 4.03 5.23
N PRO A 403 1.24 4.67 4.73
CA PRO A 403 2.52 4.02 4.54
C PRO A 403 3.26 3.82 5.87
N LEU A 404 3.91 2.67 6.02
CA LEU A 404 4.81 2.38 7.12
C LEU A 404 6.09 1.73 6.60
N THR A 405 7.23 2.37 6.89
CA THR A 405 8.57 1.81 6.69
C THR A 405 9.37 1.92 7.97
N VAL A 406 9.63 0.80 8.62
CA VAL A 406 10.48 0.72 9.81
C VAL A 406 11.91 0.42 9.36
N VAL A 407 12.83 1.34 9.66
CA VAL A 407 14.25 1.21 9.30
C VAL A 407 15.03 0.48 10.39
N GLY A 408 14.66 0.72 11.65
CA GLY A 408 15.30 0.10 12.80
C GLY A 408 14.53 0.37 14.08
N MET A 409 14.86 -0.38 15.11
CA MET A 409 14.24 -0.22 16.43
C MET A 409 15.28 -0.47 17.53
N THR A 410 15.27 0.38 18.54
CA THR A 410 16.04 0.23 19.78
C THR A 410 15.07 0.07 20.94
N LEU A 411 15.34 -0.86 21.83
CA LEU A 411 14.45 -1.18 22.94
C LEU A 411 15.15 -0.97 24.29
N GLU A 412 14.43 -0.37 25.23
CA GLU A 412 14.81 -0.38 26.64
C GLU A 412 14.19 -1.59 27.33
N VAL A 413 15.04 -2.53 27.73
CA VAL A 413 14.63 -3.81 28.29
C VAL A 413 15.02 -3.91 29.76
N VAL A 414 14.08 -4.26 30.61
CA VAL A 414 14.30 -4.58 32.03
C VAL A 414 14.16 -6.08 32.23
N LEU A 415 15.11 -6.66 32.95
CA LEU A 415 15.09 -8.08 33.31
C LEU A 415 14.43 -8.26 34.68
N GLY A 416 13.49 -9.17 34.76
CA GLY A 416 12.92 -9.64 36.00
C GLY A 416 13.87 -10.59 36.73
N GLY A 417 13.82 -10.57 38.05
CA GLY A 417 14.59 -11.44 38.92
C GLY A 417 14.10 -12.87 38.94
#